data_d8d8760ccad666499e8c1c0a0033f5d4
#
_entry.id   d8d8760ccad666499e8c1c0a0033f5d4
#
_cell.length_a   1.000
_cell.length_b   1.000
_cell.length_c   1.000
_cell.angle_alpha   90.00
_cell.angle_beta   90.00
_cell.angle_gamma   90.00
#
_symmetry.space_group_name_H-M   'P 1'
#
loop_
_entity.id
_entity.type
_entity.pdbx_description
1 polymer ?
#
loop_
_entity_poly.entity_id
_entity_poly.type
_entity_poly.pdbx_seq_one_letter_code
_entity_poly.pdbx_strand_id
1 'polypeptide(L)'
;MACYYALKIIKDLGLPVSKRVRFIVGTDEESGWGDMEYYFAHNGLKDPDFGFSPDAEFPIINGEKGNITEYLHFAGENNGAFTLNTFEAGLRDNMVPESATAVFTADSTLAELQEKFAAFTAAENLKAELVQEGDAFRVTVIGKSAHGSTPELGLNAATYLAKFLDQFAFNGAAKVYLDTTANVLHQDFAGENLGVAYTDAKMGALSMNAGVFKFDRNSNDNTITLNFRYPQGTDAQTIKAELEKLDGVTAVTLSEHEHTPHYVPADDPLVSTLLSVYEKQTGLKGYEQVIGGGTFGRLLKRGVAFGAMFPDYVNTMHQANEFADVEDLYRAAAIYAEALYELIK
;
A
#
# COMPACT_ATOMS: atom_id res chain seq x y z
N MET A 1 -19.71 -8.16 14.42
CA MET A 1 -21.00 -8.86 14.69
C MET A 1 -20.76 -10.36 14.95
N ALA A 2 -20.14 -11.13 14.01
CA ALA A 2 -19.92 -12.57 14.14
C ALA A 2 -19.20 -12.98 15.43
N CYS A 3 -18.10 -12.33 15.81
CA CYS A 3 -17.38 -12.60 17.05
C CYS A 3 -18.19 -12.33 18.32
N TYR A 4 -19.08 -11.33 18.31
CA TYR A 4 -19.98 -11.10 19.43
C TYR A 4 -20.94 -12.29 19.64
N TYR A 5 -21.55 -12.78 18.57
CA TYR A 5 -22.42 -13.95 18.66
C TYR A 5 -21.65 -15.22 19.00
N ALA A 6 -20.41 -15.38 18.55
CA ALA A 6 -19.54 -16.47 18.93
C ALA A 6 -19.31 -16.52 20.46
N LEU A 7 -18.99 -15.39 21.07
CA LEU A 7 -18.86 -15.28 22.54
C LEU A 7 -20.18 -15.53 23.26
N LYS A 8 -21.29 -15.04 22.70
CA LYS A 8 -22.63 -15.26 23.24
C LYS A 8 -22.99 -16.76 23.25
N ILE A 9 -22.67 -17.49 22.17
CA ILE A 9 -22.90 -18.94 22.07
C ILE A 9 -22.13 -19.67 23.18
N ILE A 10 -20.83 -19.37 23.37
CA ILE A 10 -20.03 -20.00 24.45
C ILE A 10 -20.68 -19.78 25.82
N LYS A 11 -21.14 -18.55 26.07
CA LYS A 11 -21.81 -18.18 27.33
C LYS A 11 -23.15 -18.89 27.51
N ASP A 12 -24.01 -18.86 26.49
CA ASP A 12 -25.37 -19.42 26.55
C ASP A 12 -25.34 -20.95 26.69
N LEU A 13 -24.34 -21.62 26.14
CA LEU A 13 -24.10 -23.06 26.32
C LEU A 13 -23.44 -23.40 27.65
N GLY A 14 -23.04 -22.43 28.45
CA GLY A 14 -22.37 -22.65 29.74
C GLY A 14 -21.04 -23.38 29.61
N LEU A 15 -20.31 -23.22 28.51
CA LEU A 15 -19.05 -23.92 28.31
C LEU A 15 -17.99 -23.44 29.31
N PRO A 16 -17.18 -24.33 29.89
CA PRO A 16 -16.13 -23.93 30.81
C PRO A 16 -15.03 -23.16 30.13
N VAL A 17 -14.64 -22.04 30.71
CA VAL A 17 -13.56 -21.21 30.23
C VAL A 17 -12.53 -20.97 31.34
N SER A 18 -11.25 -20.99 30.98
CA SER A 18 -10.13 -20.80 31.92
C SER A 18 -9.45 -19.44 31.79
N LYS A 19 -9.73 -18.70 30.68
CA LYS A 19 -9.06 -17.42 30.36
C LYS A 19 -10.07 -16.27 30.26
N ARG A 20 -9.59 -15.07 30.55
CA ARG A 20 -10.39 -13.85 30.35
C ARG A 20 -10.40 -13.52 28.88
N VAL A 21 -11.59 -13.25 28.33
CA VAL A 21 -11.76 -12.70 26.98
C VAL A 21 -11.98 -11.20 27.07
N ARG A 22 -11.32 -10.47 26.20
CA ARG A 22 -11.56 -9.04 25.98
C ARG A 22 -12.03 -8.86 24.55
N PHE A 23 -13.24 -8.34 24.39
CA PHE A 23 -13.79 -7.94 23.10
C PHE A 23 -13.61 -6.43 22.95
N ILE A 24 -12.71 -6.02 22.06
CA ILE A 24 -12.37 -4.62 21.82
C ILE A 24 -13.04 -4.20 20.51
N VAL A 25 -13.77 -3.09 20.54
CA VAL A 25 -14.43 -2.53 19.35
C VAL A 25 -13.83 -1.15 19.10
N GLY A 26 -13.17 -1.02 17.97
CA GLY A 26 -12.60 0.24 17.49
C GLY A 26 -13.55 1.00 16.58
N THR A 27 -13.18 2.23 16.26
CA THR A 27 -13.97 3.15 15.42
C THR A 27 -13.12 3.87 14.37
N ASP A 28 -11.83 3.57 14.27
CA ASP A 28 -10.85 4.28 13.43
C ASP A 28 -9.91 3.32 12.65
N GLU A 29 -10.37 2.10 12.34
CA GLU A 29 -9.56 1.07 11.67
C GLU A 29 -9.13 1.50 10.27
N GLU A 30 -10.01 2.13 9.54
CA GLU A 30 -9.83 2.54 8.14
C GLU A 30 -8.98 3.83 7.97
N SER A 31 -8.50 4.41 9.07
CA SER A 31 -7.74 5.66 9.00
C SER A 31 -6.48 5.65 9.85
N GLY A 32 -6.50 6.28 11.00
CA GLY A 32 -5.28 6.55 11.77
C GLY A 32 -5.05 5.68 12.98
N TRP A 33 -6.01 4.81 13.38
CA TRP A 33 -5.96 3.94 14.57
C TRP A 33 -5.82 4.68 15.91
N GLY A 34 -6.12 5.97 15.92
CA GLY A 34 -5.98 6.82 17.11
C GLY A 34 -6.84 6.36 18.29
N ASP A 35 -7.95 5.68 18.04
CA ASP A 35 -8.79 5.04 19.04
C ASP A 35 -8.06 3.92 19.77
N MET A 36 -7.32 3.08 19.06
CA MET A 36 -6.54 1.99 19.64
C MET A 36 -5.30 2.49 20.36
N GLU A 37 -4.60 3.48 19.82
CA GLU A 37 -3.50 4.14 20.51
C GLU A 37 -3.97 4.71 21.84
N TYR A 38 -5.09 5.44 21.83
CA TYR A 38 -5.68 5.95 23.05
C TYR A 38 -6.11 4.84 24.02
N TYR A 39 -6.77 3.80 23.51
CA TYR A 39 -7.21 2.68 24.32
C TYR A 39 -6.04 1.99 25.02
N PHE A 40 -4.99 1.58 24.31
CA PHE A 40 -3.85 0.89 24.91
C PHE A 40 -3.07 1.78 25.89
N ALA A 41 -2.98 3.09 25.64
CA ALA A 41 -2.31 4.02 26.54
C ALA A 41 -3.11 4.30 27.84
N HIS A 42 -4.45 4.20 27.83
CA HIS A 42 -5.27 4.74 28.92
C HIS A 42 -6.18 3.71 29.61
N ASN A 43 -6.31 2.47 29.10
CA ASN A 43 -7.23 1.48 29.68
C ASN A 43 -6.79 0.97 31.08
N GLY A 44 -5.53 1.16 31.48
CA GLY A 44 -4.98 0.73 32.76
C GLY A 44 -4.92 -0.80 32.97
N LEU A 45 -5.12 -1.57 31.92
CA LEU A 45 -5.11 -3.03 31.95
C LEU A 45 -3.83 -3.56 31.29
N LYS A 46 -3.41 -4.77 31.72
CA LYS A 46 -2.38 -5.50 30.98
C LYS A 46 -2.87 -5.79 29.57
N ASP A 47 -1.99 -5.68 28.58
CA ASP A 47 -2.30 -6.05 27.20
C ASP A 47 -2.71 -7.54 27.12
N PRO A 48 -3.59 -7.88 26.15
CA PRO A 48 -3.92 -9.28 25.88
C PRO A 48 -2.67 -10.09 25.55
N ASP A 49 -2.57 -11.32 26.05
CA ASP A 49 -1.42 -12.19 25.77
C ASP A 49 -1.41 -12.64 24.30
N PHE A 50 -2.58 -12.72 23.65
CA PHE A 50 -2.78 -13.01 22.23
C PHE A 50 -4.20 -12.61 21.82
N GLY A 51 -4.44 -12.55 20.50
CA GLY A 51 -5.76 -12.25 19.96
C GLY A 51 -5.83 -12.35 18.46
N PHE A 52 -7.01 -12.12 17.90
CA PHE A 52 -7.17 -11.97 16.46
C PHE A 52 -8.15 -10.86 16.10
N SER A 53 -7.96 -10.24 14.95
CA SER A 53 -8.89 -9.34 14.29
C SER A 53 -9.67 -10.10 13.21
N PRO A 54 -11.02 -10.05 13.21
CA PRO A 54 -11.84 -10.70 12.18
C PRO A 54 -12.05 -9.78 10.97
N ASP A 55 -10.97 -9.23 10.43
CA ASP A 55 -10.98 -8.14 9.46
C ASP A 55 -10.01 -8.40 8.31
N ALA A 56 -10.09 -9.58 7.71
CA ALA A 56 -9.27 -9.99 6.58
C ALA A 56 -9.81 -11.28 5.95
N GLU A 57 -8.91 -12.10 5.41
CA GLU A 57 -9.24 -13.35 4.74
C GLU A 57 -8.98 -14.58 5.65
N PHE A 58 -9.76 -15.64 5.44
CA PHE A 58 -9.39 -16.96 5.84
C PHE A 58 -8.35 -17.58 4.88
N PRO A 59 -7.49 -18.54 5.31
CA PRO A 59 -7.54 -19.22 6.62
C PRO A 59 -6.91 -18.42 7.77
N ILE A 60 -5.90 -17.62 7.56
CA ILE A 60 -5.27 -16.75 8.55
C ILE A 60 -4.30 -15.79 7.86
N ILE A 61 -4.18 -14.58 8.39
CA ILE A 61 -3.08 -13.68 8.08
C ILE A 61 -2.25 -13.54 9.36
N ASN A 62 -1.12 -14.22 9.38
CA ASN A 62 -0.19 -14.21 10.50
C ASN A 62 1.07 -13.39 10.23
N GLY A 63 1.15 -12.77 9.03
CA GLY A 63 2.19 -11.83 8.65
C GLY A 63 1.62 -10.57 7.99
N GLU A 64 2.08 -9.40 8.42
CA GLU A 64 1.74 -8.11 7.85
C GLU A 64 3.02 -7.33 7.61
N LYS A 65 3.28 -6.92 6.37
CA LYS A 65 4.48 -6.15 6.01
C LYS A 65 4.51 -4.81 6.73
N GLY A 66 5.69 -4.28 6.90
CA GLY A 66 5.89 -2.89 7.25
C GLY A 66 5.34 -1.97 6.17
N ASN A 67 4.95 -0.77 6.56
CA ASN A 67 4.44 0.25 5.67
C ASN A 67 5.03 1.59 6.04
N ILE A 68 5.67 2.25 5.08
CA ILE A 68 6.22 3.60 5.21
C ILE A 68 6.03 4.37 3.92
N THR A 69 5.77 5.65 4.04
CA THR A 69 5.78 6.59 2.92
C THR A 69 7.00 7.49 3.05
N GLU A 70 7.75 7.57 1.96
CA GLU A 70 8.95 8.40 1.85
C GLU A 70 8.78 9.43 0.75
N TYR A 71 9.29 10.63 0.98
CA TYR A 71 9.20 11.76 0.06
C TYR A 71 10.59 12.09 -0.45
N LEU A 72 10.80 11.94 -1.76
CA LEU A 72 11.97 12.47 -2.45
C LEU A 72 11.76 13.95 -2.73
N HIS A 73 12.70 14.79 -2.34
CA HIS A 73 12.65 16.23 -2.55
C HIS A 73 13.62 16.66 -3.65
N PHE A 74 13.15 17.56 -4.52
CA PHE A 74 13.92 18.10 -5.64
C PHE A 74 13.85 19.62 -5.61
N ALA A 75 14.99 20.27 -5.73
CA ALA A 75 15.09 21.73 -5.78
C ALA A 75 16.14 22.16 -6.79
N GLY A 76 16.05 23.38 -7.26
CA GLY A 76 17.00 23.98 -8.17
C GLY A 76 16.36 24.70 -9.34
N GLU A 77 17.20 25.31 -10.17
CA GLU A 77 16.77 26.02 -11.36
C GLU A 77 16.17 25.05 -12.39
N ASN A 78 15.23 25.57 -13.16
CA ASN A 78 14.58 24.89 -14.27
C ASN A 78 14.35 25.93 -15.38
N ASN A 79 15.33 26.06 -16.24
CA ASN A 79 15.35 27.02 -17.34
C ASN A 79 15.99 26.37 -18.58
N GLY A 80 15.74 26.91 -19.79
CA GLY A 80 16.30 26.40 -21.03
C GLY A 80 15.30 26.32 -22.15
N ALA A 81 15.67 25.64 -23.25
CA ALA A 81 14.83 25.47 -24.43
C ALA A 81 13.54 24.68 -24.12
N PHE A 82 13.59 23.77 -23.15
CA PHE A 82 12.44 23.09 -22.57
C PHE A 82 12.38 23.41 -21.08
N THR A 83 11.26 23.93 -20.64
CA THR A 83 11.03 24.31 -19.22
C THR A 83 9.76 23.64 -18.70
N LEU A 84 9.88 22.79 -17.71
CA LEU A 84 8.75 22.15 -17.04
C LEU A 84 8.09 23.17 -16.12
N ASN A 85 6.82 23.51 -16.36
CA ASN A 85 6.08 24.43 -15.51
C ASN A 85 5.43 23.68 -14.34
N THR A 86 4.68 22.61 -14.65
CA THR A 86 4.06 21.73 -13.66
C THR A 86 4.12 20.27 -14.09
N PHE A 87 4.14 19.38 -13.09
CA PHE A 87 3.93 17.94 -13.28
C PHE A 87 3.13 17.43 -12.09
N GLU A 88 1.95 16.88 -12.36
CA GLU A 88 1.03 16.42 -11.33
C GLU A 88 0.49 15.05 -11.67
N ALA A 89 0.54 14.13 -10.68
CA ALA A 89 -0.09 12.82 -10.78
C ALA A 89 -0.37 12.23 -9.39
N GLY A 90 -1.41 11.40 -9.32
CA GLY A 90 -1.79 10.68 -8.12
C GLY A 90 -2.46 11.54 -7.05
N LEU A 91 -3.30 10.90 -6.25
CA LEU A 91 -4.06 11.51 -5.16
C LEU A 91 -3.67 10.96 -3.79
N ARG A 92 -3.20 9.71 -3.76
CA ARG A 92 -2.83 8.98 -2.55
C ARG A 92 -1.57 8.16 -2.79
N ASP A 93 -0.73 8.07 -1.79
CA ASP A 93 0.53 7.32 -1.82
C ASP A 93 0.34 5.80 -1.99
N ASN A 94 -0.77 5.27 -1.47
CA ASN A 94 -1.12 3.85 -1.53
C ASN A 94 -1.88 3.43 -2.81
N MET A 95 -1.90 4.28 -3.84
CA MET A 95 -2.56 4.00 -5.12
C MET A 95 -1.63 4.31 -6.29
N VAL A 96 -1.67 3.48 -7.33
CA VAL A 96 -1.01 3.77 -8.61
C VAL A 96 -1.72 4.91 -9.32
N PRO A 97 -1.02 5.98 -9.76
CA PRO A 97 -1.60 7.10 -10.48
C PRO A 97 -2.32 6.69 -11.77
N GLU A 98 -3.63 6.90 -11.82
CA GLU A 98 -4.45 6.62 -13.00
C GLU A 98 -4.31 7.70 -14.08
N SER A 99 -3.94 8.92 -13.70
CA SER A 99 -3.70 10.02 -14.64
C SER A 99 -2.49 10.84 -14.22
N ALA A 100 -1.82 11.40 -15.21
CA ALA A 100 -0.71 12.33 -15.01
C ALA A 100 -0.82 13.46 -16.03
N THR A 101 -0.54 14.69 -15.60
CA THR A 101 -0.54 15.89 -16.45
C THR A 101 0.74 16.68 -16.23
N ALA A 102 1.37 17.09 -17.32
CA ALA A 102 2.49 18.03 -17.30
C ALA A 102 2.19 19.23 -18.18
N VAL A 103 2.62 20.40 -17.75
CA VAL A 103 2.62 21.64 -18.53
C VAL A 103 4.06 22.10 -18.68
N PHE A 104 4.49 22.40 -19.90
CA PHE A 104 5.84 22.87 -20.18
C PHE A 104 5.85 23.89 -21.32
N THR A 105 6.88 24.73 -21.36
CA THR A 105 7.19 25.58 -22.50
C THR A 105 8.38 25.00 -23.26
N ALA A 106 8.39 25.16 -24.58
CA ALA A 106 9.43 24.62 -25.44
C ALA A 106 9.70 25.54 -26.60
N ASP A 107 10.95 25.62 -27.01
CA ASP A 107 11.36 26.21 -28.30
C ASP A 107 11.19 25.15 -29.41
N SER A 108 9.92 24.78 -29.66
CA SER A 108 9.51 23.75 -30.61
C SER A 108 8.08 24.01 -31.08
N THR A 109 7.72 23.48 -32.23
CA THR A 109 6.36 23.58 -32.76
C THR A 109 5.46 22.47 -32.25
N LEU A 110 4.13 22.71 -32.22
CA LEU A 110 3.16 21.70 -31.90
C LEU A 110 3.28 20.45 -32.81
N ALA A 111 3.53 20.67 -34.10
CA ALA A 111 3.64 19.59 -35.09
C ALA A 111 4.82 18.64 -34.78
N GLU A 112 5.99 19.18 -34.42
CA GLU A 112 7.17 18.40 -34.04
C GLU A 112 6.94 17.60 -32.78
N LEU A 113 6.27 18.18 -31.76
CA LEU A 113 5.92 17.51 -30.55
C LEU A 113 4.87 16.41 -30.78
N GLN A 114 3.85 16.67 -31.59
CA GLN A 114 2.80 15.72 -31.94
C GLN A 114 3.33 14.50 -32.70
N GLU A 115 4.31 14.67 -33.59
CA GLU A 115 4.94 13.54 -34.28
C GLU A 115 5.61 12.59 -33.30
N LYS A 116 6.43 13.08 -32.38
CA LYS A 116 7.09 12.28 -31.33
C LYS A 116 6.08 11.68 -30.37
N PHE A 117 5.05 12.47 -29.99
CA PHE A 117 4.02 12.04 -29.08
C PHE A 117 3.19 10.87 -29.67
N ALA A 118 2.79 10.99 -30.94
CA ALA A 118 2.05 9.92 -31.61
C ALA A 118 2.87 8.63 -31.73
N ALA A 119 4.17 8.75 -32.05
CA ALA A 119 5.06 7.59 -32.10
C ALA A 119 5.20 6.93 -30.73
N PHE A 120 5.40 7.73 -29.66
CA PHE A 120 5.53 7.24 -28.30
C PHE A 120 4.25 6.55 -27.80
N THR A 121 3.10 7.22 -27.95
CA THR A 121 1.82 6.67 -27.48
C THR A 121 1.40 5.38 -28.21
N ALA A 122 1.73 5.28 -29.50
CA ALA A 122 1.50 4.07 -30.29
C ALA A 122 2.42 2.91 -29.83
N ALA A 123 3.70 3.20 -29.56
CA ALA A 123 4.66 2.19 -29.08
C ALA A 123 4.30 1.63 -27.70
N GLU A 124 3.85 2.48 -26.78
CA GLU A 124 3.50 2.13 -25.40
C GLU A 124 2.00 1.77 -25.24
N ASN A 125 1.20 1.83 -26.32
CA ASN A 125 -0.24 1.58 -26.32
C ASN A 125 -1.01 2.41 -25.27
N LEU A 126 -0.74 3.70 -25.21
CA LEU A 126 -1.27 4.62 -24.20
C LEU A 126 -2.49 5.42 -24.70
N LYS A 127 -3.39 5.72 -23.78
CA LYS A 127 -4.39 6.78 -23.96
C LYS A 127 -3.78 8.08 -23.44
N ALA A 128 -3.55 9.03 -24.33
CA ALA A 128 -2.91 10.28 -23.96
C ALA A 128 -3.32 11.42 -24.90
N GLU A 129 -3.13 12.64 -24.46
CA GLU A 129 -3.43 13.86 -25.21
C GLU A 129 -2.30 14.87 -25.09
N LEU A 130 -1.97 15.54 -26.19
CA LEU A 130 -1.06 16.69 -26.25
C LEU A 130 -1.79 17.86 -26.88
N VAL A 131 -1.89 18.97 -26.14
CA VAL A 131 -2.50 20.22 -26.62
C VAL A 131 -1.58 21.40 -26.38
N GLN A 132 -1.71 22.42 -27.24
CA GLN A 132 -1.04 23.70 -27.04
C GLN A 132 -2.01 24.68 -26.36
N GLU A 133 -1.54 25.36 -25.31
CA GLU A 133 -2.28 26.37 -24.54
C GLU A 133 -1.46 27.65 -24.46
N GLY A 134 -1.72 28.56 -25.39
CA GLY A 134 -0.89 29.77 -25.55
C GLY A 134 0.55 29.42 -25.94
N ASP A 135 1.50 29.84 -25.12
CA ASP A 135 2.93 29.54 -25.32
C ASP A 135 3.37 28.21 -24.63
N ALA A 136 2.46 27.52 -23.97
CA ALA A 136 2.75 26.26 -23.28
C ALA A 136 2.11 25.04 -23.98
N PHE A 137 2.62 23.90 -23.67
CA PHE A 137 2.09 22.59 -24.08
C PHE A 137 1.63 21.84 -22.83
N ARG A 138 0.45 21.22 -22.91
CA ARG A 138 -0.04 20.30 -21.90
C ARG A 138 -0.10 18.90 -22.47
N VAL A 139 0.47 17.95 -21.71
CA VAL A 139 0.37 16.51 -21.98
C VAL A 139 -0.35 15.86 -20.81
N THR A 140 -1.34 15.03 -21.16
CA THR A 140 -2.06 14.17 -20.19
C THR A 140 -1.94 12.73 -20.62
N VAL A 141 -1.55 11.85 -19.70
CA VAL A 141 -1.51 10.39 -19.88
C VAL A 141 -2.53 9.74 -18.97
N ILE A 142 -3.28 8.79 -19.49
CA ILE A 142 -4.24 7.98 -18.75
C ILE A 142 -3.65 6.57 -18.60
N GLY A 143 -3.51 6.15 -17.38
CA GLY A 143 -3.04 4.84 -16.97
C GLY A 143 -4.16 3.96 -16.42
N LYS A 144 -3.81 3.14 -15.42
CA LYS A 144 -4.73 2.26 -14.72
C LYS A 144 -4.37 2.24 -13.24
N SER A 145 -5.33 2.55 -12.38
CA SER A 145 -5.14 2.47 -10.93
C SER A 145 -5.01 1.02 -10.46
N ALA A 146 -4.23 0.83 -9.40
CA ALA A 146 -4.13 -0.39 -8.63
C ALA A 146 -3.74 -0.02 -7.18
N HIS A 147 -3.92 -0.96 -6.25
CA HIS A 147 -3.49 -0.74 -4.87
C HIS A 147 -1.95 -0.73 -4.79
N GLY A 148 -1.38 0.14 -3.94
CA GLY A 148 0.07 0.32 -3.81
C GLY A 148 0.84 -0.89 -3.27
N SER A 149 0.15 -1.90 -2.71
CA SER A 149 0.79 -3.17 -2.32
C SER A 149 1.01 -4.15 -3.50
N THR A 150 0.32 -3.91 -4.61
CA THR A 150 0.40 -4.70 -5.85
C THR A 150 0.47 -3.77 -7.07
N PRO A 151 1.48 -2.88 -7.12
CA PRO A 151 1.54 -1.81 -8.12
C PRO A 151 1.72 -2.33 -9.55
N GLU A 152 2.22 -3.54 -9.73
CA GLU A 152 2.40 -4.23 -11.00
C GLU A 152 1.06 -4.53 -11.72
N LEU A 153 -0.07 -4.49 -11.02
CA LEU A 153 -1.40 -4.67 -11.60
C LEU A 153 -1.97 -3.38 -12.22
N GLY A 154 -1.29 -2.25 -11.96
CA GLY A 154 -1.62 -0.94 -12.48
C GLY A 154 -0.80 -0.55 -13.72
N LEU A 155 -1.05 0.68 -14.20
CA LEU A 155 -0.25 1.37 -15.19
C LEU A 155 -0.04 2.80 -14.68
N ASN A 156 1.16 3.08 -14.17
CA ASN A 156 1.49 4.36 -13.55
C ASN A 156 1.63 5.46 -14.61
N ALA A 157 0.59 6.29 -14.76
CA ALA A 157 0.55 7.35 -15.77
C ALA A 157 1.73 8.34 -15.66
N ALA A 158 2.22 8.61 -14.44
CA ALA A 158 3.31 9.55 -14.20
C ALA A 158 4.62 9.07 -14.82
N THR A 159 4.97 7.80 -14.61
CA THR A 159 6.24 7.28 -15.14
C THR A 159 6.25 7.20 -16.66
N TYR A 160 5.10 6.90 -17.29
CA TYR A 160 4.97 6.96 -18.74
C TYR A 160 5.02 8.40 -19.28
N LEU A 161 4.38 9.35 -18.59
CA LEU A 161 4.48 10.77 -18.98
C LEU A 161 5.92 11.27 -18.89
N ALA A 162 6.62 10.91 -17.82
CA ALA A 162 8.02 11.27 -17.65
C ALA A 162 8.91 10.65 -18.75
N LYS A 163 8.69 9.40 -19.15
CA LYS A 163 9.41 8.76 -20.28
C LYS A 163 9.23 9.52 -21.59
N PHE A 164 8.04 10.07 -21.83
CA PHE A 164 7.85 10.92 -23.00
C PHE A 164 8.64 12.21 -22.88
N LEU A 165 8.58 12.89 -21.73
CA LEU A 165 9.23 14.17 -21.51
C LEU A 165 10.76 14.05 -21.42
N ASP A 166 11.30 12.96 -20.92
CA ASP A 166 12.74 12.72 -20.80
C ASP A 166 13.46 12.62 -22.16
N GLN A 167 12.71 12.47 -23.26
CA GLN A 167 13.24 12.54 -24.62
C GLN A 167 13.68 13.96 -25.04
N PHE A 168 13.38 14.98 -24.24
CA PHE A 168 13.65 16.39 -24.56
C PHE A 168 14.71 16.98 -23.63
N ALA A 169 15.34 18.05 -24.06
CA ALA A 169 16.46 18.70 -23.38
C ALA A 169 16.00 19.63 -22.23
N PHE A 170 15.28 19.05 -21.25
CA PHE A 170 15.09 19.69 -19.97
C PHE A 170 16.42 19.81 -19.23
N ASN A 171 16.52 20.71 -18.25
CA ASN A 171 17.73 20.90 -17.44
C ASN A 171 17.40 21.13 -15.96
N GLY A 172 18.45 21.20 -15.13
CA GLY A 172 18.34 21.48 -13.69
C GLY A 172 17.40 20.51 -12.97
N ALA A 173 16.61 21.04 -12.05
CA ALA A 173 15.70 20.24 -11.23
C ALA A 173 14.66 19.45 -12.06
N ALA A 174 14.16 20.03 -13.16
CA ALA A 174 13.22 19.33 -14.04
C ALA A 174 13.84 18.11 -14.70
N LYS A 175 15.10 18.20 -15.17
CA LYS A 175 15.80 17.05 -15.77
C LYS A 175 15.95 15.91 -14.76
N VAL A 176 16.42 16.22 -13.57
CA VAL A 176 16.61 15.21 -12.50
C VAL A 176 15.27 14.58 -12.10
N TYR A 177 14.24 15.40 -11.90
CA TYR A 177 12.90 14.93 -11.56
C TYR A 177 12.33 13.97 -12.61
N LEU A 178 12.42 14.37 -13.89
CA LEU A 178 11.94 13.56 -15.01
C LEU A 178 12.77 12.28 -15.19
N ASP A 179 14.09 12.37 -15.07
CA ASP A 179 15.01 11.24 -15.18
C ASP A 179 14.76 10.20 -14.08
N THR A 180 14.66 10.65 -12.82
CA THR A 180 14.29 9.76 -11.71
C THR A 180 12.96 9.08 -11.97
N THR A 181 11.94 9.84 -12.42
CA THR A 181 10.61 9.28 -12.68
C THR A 181 10.60 8.30 -13.86
N ALA A 182 11.32 8.63 -14.93
CA ALA A 182 11.32 7.86 -16.18
C ALA A 182 12.22 6.63 -16.18
N ASN A 183 13.39 6.72 -15.51
CA ASN A 183 14.45 5.73 -15.66
C ASN A 183 14.74 4.96 -14.38
N VAL A 184 14.41 5.52 -13.20
CA VAL A 184 14.58 4.83 -11.92
C VAL A 184 13.27 4.19 -11.47
N LEU A 185 12.16 4.95 -11.49
CA LEU A 185 10.87 4.50 -10.94
C LEU A 185 9.98 3.74 -11.93
N HIS A 186 10.23 3.87 -13.25
CA HIS A 186 9.37 3.25 -14.26
C HIS A 186 9.47 1.73 -14.21
N GLN A 187 8.33 1.07 -13.91
CA GLN A 187 8.21 -0.39 -13.79
C GLN A 187 9.13 -1.02 -12.72
N ASP A 188 9.67 -0.25 -11.81
CA ASP A 188 10.38 -0.74 -10.65
C ASP A 188 9.40 -0.93 -9.48
N PHE A 189 8.81 -2.09 -9.38
CA PHE A 189 7.83 -2.42 -8.34
C PHE A 189 8.45 -3.00 -7.06
N ALA A 190 9.72 -3.39 -7.13
CA ALA A 190 10.46 -4.00 -6.03
C ALA A 190 11.57 -3.10 -5.46
N GLY A 191 11.82 -1.93 -6.06
CA GLY A 191 12.90 -1.02 -5.67
C GLY A 191 14.30 -1.51 -6.08
N GLU A 192 14.40 -2.27 -7.18
CA GLU A 192 15.67 -2.79 -7.68
C GLU A 192 16.58 -1.65 -8.14
N ASN A 193 16.04 -0.72 -8.93
CA ASN A 193 16.78 0.46 -9.41
C ASN A 193 17.09 1.47 -8.28
N LEU A 194 16.30 1.43 -7.20
CA LEU A 194 16.52 2.25 -6.01
C LEU A 194 17.58 1.64 -5.06
N GLY A 195 17.99 0.38 -5.30
CA GLY A 195 18.92 -0.32 -4.42
C GLY A 195 18.30 -0.80 -3.10
N VAL A 196 16.96 -0.82 -2.98
CA VAL A 196 16.23 -1.19 -1.75
C VAL A 196 15.54 -2.55 -1.84
N ALA A 197 15.65 -3.24 -2.97
CA ALA A 197 15.04 -4.55 -3.18
C ALA A 197 15.46 -5.53 -2.09
N TYR A 198 14.48 -6.14 -1.43
CA TYR A 198 14.72 -7.11 -0.37
C TYR A 198 13.61 -8.18 -0.36
N THR A 199 13.99 -9.42 -0.09
CA THR A 199 13.06 -10.54 -0.02
C THR A 199 13.31 -11.36 1.25
N ASP A 200 12.28 -11.51 2.07
CA ASP A 200 12.28 -12.41 3.23
C ASP A 200 11.64 -13.75 2.87
N ALA A 201 12.16 -14.83 3.44
CA ALA A 201 11.71 -16.19 3.12
C ALA A 201 10.25 -16.47 3.55
N LYS A 202 9.71 -15.72 4.53
CA LYS A 202 8.35 -15.86 5.06
C LYS A 202 7.42 -14.77 4.53
N MET A 203 7.90 -13.54 4.52
CA MET A 203 7.07 -12.39 4.20
C MET A 203 7.14 -11.97 2.72
N GLY A 204 8.02 -12.60 1.92
CA GLY A 204 8.17 -12.30 0.51
C GLY A 204 8.91 -11.01 0.23
N ALA A 205 8.78 -10.51 -1.00
CA ALA A 205 9.52 -9.34 -1.49
C ALA A 205 8.96 -8.00 -0.96
N LEU A 206 9.84 -7.01 -0.83
CA LEU A 206 9.44 -5.61 -0.72
C LEU A 206 8.65 -5.21 -1.98
N SER A 207 7.63 -4.36 -1.82
CA SER A 207 6.98 -3.67 -2.94
C SER A 207 7.05 -2.15 -2.75
N MET A 208 7.17 -1.43 -3.89
CA MET A 208 7.27 0.01 -3.94
C MET A 208 6.26 0.58 -4.94
N ASN A 209 5.48 1.55 -4.48
CA ASN A 209 4.57 2.33 -5.31
C ASN A 209 4.99 3.80 -5.34
N ALA A 210 5.25 4.34 -6.53
CA ALA A 210 5.38 5.78 -6.74
C ALA A 210 3.98 6.37 -6.93
N GLY A 211 3.40 6.89 -5.83
CA GLY A 211 1.97 7.16 -5.72
C GLY A 211 1.56 8.61 -5.99
N VAL A 212 2.41 9.61 -5.66
CA VAL A 212 2.08 11.02 -5.85
C VAL A 212 3.29 11.78 -6.41
N PHE A 213 3.03 12.64 -7.39
CA PHE A 213 4.04 13.43 -8.06
C PHE A 213 3.62 14.89 -8.07
N LYS A 214 4.49 15.78 -7.62
CA LYS A 214 4.27 17.22 -7.58
C LYS A 214 5.52 17.97 -8.01
N PHE A 215 5.42 18.65 -9.12
CA PHE A 215 6.43 19.61 -9.58
C PHE A 215 5.74 20.92 -9.95
N ASP A 216 6.24 22.01 -9.41
CA ASP A 216 5.89 23.39 -9.78
C ASP A 216 7.20 24.18 -9.95
N ARG A 217 7.40 24.76 -11.11
CA ARG A 217 8.56 25.60 -11.44
C ARG A 217 8.85 26.69 -10.40
N ASN A 218 7.79 27.22 -9.78
CA ASN A 218 7.89 28.30 -8.80
C ASN A 218 8.10 27.78 -7.35
N SER A 219 8.08 26.48 -7.15
CA SER A 219 8.36 25.85 -5.87
C SER A 219 9.83 25.52 -5.72
N ASN A 220 10.35 25.65 -4.51
CA ASN A 220 11.66 25.13 -4.14
C ASN A 220 11.56 23.74 -3.48
N ASP A 221 10.37 23.16 -3.46
CA ASP A 221 10.10 21.85 -2.86
C ASP A 221 9.19 21.06 -3.81
N ASN A 222 9.81 20.36 -4.75
CA ASN A 222 9.15 19.46 -5.68
C ASN A 222 9.31 18.04 -5.16
N THR A 223 8.25 17.23 -5.18
CA THR A 223 8.25 15.95 -4.50
C THR A 223 7.79 14.78 -5.35
N ILE A 224 8.39 13.62 -5.11
CA ILE A 224 7.87 12.31 -5.51
C ILE A 224 7.61 11.52 -4.23
N THR A 225 6.42 10.99 -4.08
CA THR A 225 6.00 10.22 -2.92
C THR A 225 6.05 8.73 -3.24
N LEU A 226 6.83 7.99 -2.48
CA LEU A 226 7.03 6.55 -2.59
C LEU A 226 6.41 5.85 -1.38
N ASN A 227 5.55 4.86 -1.58
CA ASN A 227 5.02 4.02 -0.52
C ASN A 227 5.64 2.63 -0.60
N PHE A 228 6.24 2.19 0.49
CA PHE A 228 6.92 0.90 0.60
C PHE A 228 6.13 -0.05 1.49
N ARG A 229 6.00 -1.31 1.03
CA ARG A 229 5.58 -2.45 1.84
C ARG A 229 6.77 -3.37 1.99
N TYR A 230 7.38 -3.40 3.17
CA TYR A 230 8.65 -4.08 3.39
C TYR A 230 8.55 -5.23 4.39
N PRO A 231 9.25 -6.35 4.15
CA PRO A 231 9.26 -7.48 5.06
C PRO A 231 10.22 -7.26 6.24
N GLN A 232 10.23 -8.18 7.20
CA GLN A 232 11.27 -8.23 8.23
C GLN A 232 12.67 -8.39 7.60
N GLY A 233 13.69 -7.84 8.28
CA GLY A 233 15.09 -7.89 7.81
C GLY A 233 15.54 -6.63 7.07
N THR A 234 14.65 -5.72 6.75
CA THR A 234 14.92 -4.33 6.36
C THR A 234 14.03 -3.38 7.16
N ASP A 235 14.26 -2.07 7.05
CA ASP A 235 13.51 -1.03 7.77
C ASP A 235 13.49 0.28 7.00
N ALA A 236 12.62 1.22 7.42
CA ALA A 236 12.46 2.52 6.79
C ALA A 236 13.74 3.35 6.74
N GLN A 237 14.60 3.27 7.75
CA GLN A 237 15.86 4.03 7.76
C GLN A 237 16.87 3.48 6.77
N THR A 238 16.91 2.18 6.59
CA THR A 238 17.72 1.52 5.56
C THR A 238 17.25 1.91 4.17
N ILE A 239 15.94 1.92 3.92
CA ILE A 239 15.35 2.37 2.65
C ILE A 239 15.71 3.83 2.40
N LYS A 240 15.45 4.71 3.36
CA LYS A 240 15.80 6.14 3.29
C LYS A 240 17.27 6.36 2.93
N ALA A 241 18.19 5.64 3.57
CA ALA A 241 19.62 5.80 3.35
C ALA A 241 20.05 5.43 1.92
N GLU A 242 19.34 4.53 1.24
CA GLU A 242 19.58 4.24 -0.17
C GLU A 242 18.98 5.33 -1.07
N LEU A 243 17.77 5.81 -0.77
CA LEU A 243 17.14 6.90 -1.53
C LEU A 243 17.92 8.21 -1.47
N GLU A 244 18.59 8.50 -0.35
CA GLU A 244 19.47 9.68 -0.20
C GLU A 244 20.71 9.65 -1.10
N LYS A 245 21.03 8.49 -1.72
CA LYS A 245 22.14 8.37 -2.68
C LYS A 245 21.75 8.68 -4.12
N LEU A 246 20.46 8.86 -4.39
CA LEU A 246 19.98 9.15 -5.74
C LEU A 246 20.48 10.52 -6.21
N ASP A 247 21.02 10.56 -7.41
CA ASP A 247 21.56 11.79 -7.99
C ASP A 247 20.48 12.87 -8.08
N GLY A 248 20.79 14.05 -7.52
CA GLY A 248 19.93 15.24 -7.56
C GLY A 248 18.71 15.22 -6.62
N VAL A 249 18.51 14.19 -5.84
CA VAL A 249 17.62 14.23 -4.68
C VAL A 249 18.26 15.11 -3.60
N THR A 250 17.55 16.13 -3.16
CA THR A 250 18.09 17.12 -2.20
C THR A 250 17.86 16.73 -0.74
N ALA A 251 16.79 15.95 -0.49
CA ALA A 251 16.47 15.39 0.81
C ALA A 251 15.51 14.20 0.64
N VAL A 252 15.46 13.31 1.63
CA VAL A 252 14.44 12.29 1.79
C VAL A 252 13.81 12.42 3.18
N THR A 253 12.48 12.54 3.24
CA THR A 253 11.74 12.62 4.50
C THR A 253 10.73 11.48 4.59
N LEU A 254 10.43 11.05 5.83
CA LEU A 254 9.48 9.97 6.09
C LEU A 254 8.14 10.55 6.54
N SER A 255 7.06 9.80 6.30
CA SER A 255 5.78 10.07 6.93
C SER A 255 5.85 9.90 8.46
N GLU A 256 4.95 10.56 9.17
CA GLU A 256 4.87 10.47 10.64
C GLU A 256 4.43 9.08 11.12
N HIS A 257 3.69 8.35 10.29
CA HIS A 257 3.16 7.03 10.62
C HIS A 257 3.94 5.94 9.89
N GLU A 258 4.56 5.08 10.66
CA GLU A 258 5.23 3.87 10.20
C GLU A 258 4.58 2.66 10.86
N HIS A 259 4.33 1.63 10.09
CA HIS A 259 4.04 0.30 10.60
C HIS A 259 5.25 -0.60 10.36
N THR A 260 5.86 -1.11 11.42
CA THR A 260 6.95 -2.08 11.32
C THR A 260 6.42 -3.46 10.96
N PRO A 261 7.19 -4.34 10.29
CA PRO A 261 6.75 -5.70 9.98
C PRO A 261 6.27 -6.46 11.22
N HIS A 262 5.18 -7.20 11.07
CA HIS A 262 4.60 -8.04 12.12
C HIS A 262 4.45 -9.48 11.61
N TYR A 263 4.89 -10.46 12.40
CA TYR A 263 4.77 -11.88 12.04
C TYR A 263 4.65 -12.75 13.29
N VAL A 264 3.62 -13.61 13.31
CA VAL A 264 3.43 -14.64 14.31
C VAL A 264 3.73 -16.00 13.68
N PRO A 265 4.72 -16.76 14.19
CA PRO A 265 5.13 -18.02 13.57
C PRO A 265 4.01 -19.07 13.48
N ALA A 266 4.08 -19.93 12.47
CA ALA A 266 3.09 -20.99 12.22
C ALA A 266 2.96 -21.99 13.37
N ASP A 267 4.04 -22.23 14.11
CA ASP A 267 4.09 -23.14 15.26
C ASP A 267 3.62 -22.47 16.57
N ASP A 268 3.28 -21.16 16.53
CA ASP A 268 2.63 -20.53 17.67
C ASP A 268 1.27 -21.20 17.94
N PRO A 269 0.96 -21.53 19.23
CA PRO A 269 -0.32 -22.14 19.58
C PRO A 269 -1.56 -21.36 19.11
N LEU A 270 -1.49 -20.04 19.01
CA LEU A 270 -2.58 -19.24 18.42
C LEU A 270 -2.79 -19.62 16.94
N VAL A 271 -1.74 -19.55 16.13
CA VAL A 271 -1.81 -19.81 14.69
C VAL A 271 -2.24 -21.23 14.40
N SER A 272 -1.59 -22.22 15.05
CA SER A 272 -1.90 -23.65 14.86
C SER A 272 -3.33 -24.01 15.29
N THR A 273 -3.86 -23.41 16.37
CA THR A 273 -5.24 -23.60 16.80
C THR A 273 -6.23 -23.03 15.79
N LEU A 274 -6.01 -21.79 15.33
CA LEU A 274 -6.90 -21.15 14.36
C LEU A 274 -6.94 -21.89 13.03
N LEU A 275 -5.79 -22.32 12.52
CA LEU A 275 -5.70 -23.12 11.30
C LEU A 275 -6.41 -24.49 11.47
N SER A 276 -6.22 -25.18 12.60
CA SER A 276 -6.89 -26.46 12.89
C SER A 276 -8.41 -26.32 12.92
N VAL A 277 -8.92 -25.25 13.52
CA VAL A 277 -10.37 -24.97 13.55
C VAL A 277 -10.89 -24.66 12.15
N TYR A 278 -10.16 -23.85 11.39
CA TYR A 278 -10.54 -23.56 10.00
C TYR A 278 -10.64 -24.83 9.16
N GLU A 279 -9.61 -25.69 9.21
CA GLU A 279 -9.61 -26.98 8.47
C GLU A 279 -10.79 -27.88 8.89
N LYS A 280 -11.07 -27.99 10.18
CA LYS A 280 -12.16 -28.80 10.72
C LYS A 280 -13.53 -28.29 10.26
N GLN A 281 -13.75 -26.98 10.28
CA GLN A 281 -15.03 -26.37 9.95
C GLN A 281 -15.30 -26.29 8.46
N THR A 282 -14.25 -26.12 7.65
CA THR A 282 -14.40 -25.92 6.19
C THR A 282 -14.08 -27.16 5.35
N GLY A 283 -13.29 -28.09 5.89
CA GLY A 283 -12.71 -29.19 5.11
C GLY A 283 -11.59 -28.74 4.15
N LEU A 284 -11.23 -27.46 4.15
CA LEU A 284 -10.16 -26.90 3.32
C LEU A 284 -8.84 -26.90 4.09
N LYS A 285 -7.73 -26.98 3.37
CA LYS A 285 -6.40 -26.90 3.99
C LYS A 285 -6.13 -25.50 4.51
N GLY A 286 -5.65 -25.38 5.74
CA GLY A 286 -5.12 -24.16 6.31
C GLY A 286 -3.70 -23.86 5.85
N TYR A 287 -3.36 -22.59 5.69
CA TYR A 287 -2.03 -22.12 5.33
C TYR A 287 -1.79 -20.71 5.84
N GLU A 288 -0.52 -20.37 6.01
CA GLU A 288 -0.08 -19.03 6.38
C GLU A 288 -0.28 -18.04 5.22
N GLN A 289 -0.65 -16.80 5.56
CA GLN A 289 -0.70 -15.69 4.59
C GLN A 289 0.01 -14.46 5.15
N VAL A 290 0.62 -13.71 4.22
CA VAL A 290 1.25 -12.42 4.49
C VAL A 290 0.64 -11.38 3.58
N ILE A 291 0.23 -10.25 4.14
CA ILE A 291 -0.35 -9.13 3.38
C ILE A 291 0.54 -7.88 3.42
N GLY A 292 0.39 -7.04 2.41
CA GLY A 292 1.01 -5.70 2.37
C GLY A 292 0.22 -4.64 3.15
N GLY A 293 -1.01 -4.97 3.61
CA GLY A 293 -1.83 -4.12 4.47
C GLY A 293 -1.56 -4.35 5.95
N GLY A 294 -2.42 -3.79 6.80
CA GLY A 294 -2.39 -4.00 8.23
C GLY A 294 -3.79 -4.09 8.80
N THR A 295 -3.95 -4.79 9.91
CA THR A 295 -5.19 -4.90 10.68
C THR A 295 -4.91 -4.62 12.14
N PHE A 296 -5.93 -4.45 12.96
CA PHE A 296 -5.76 -4.36 14.41
C PHE A 296 -5.07 -5.59 15.03
N GLY A 297 -4.95 -6.70 14.29
CA GLY A 297 -4.22 -7.88 14.74
C GLY A 297 -2.78 -7.56 15.14
N ARG A 298 -2.09 -6.74 14.38
CA ARG A 298 -0.69 -6.36 14.63
C ARG A 298 -0.44 -5.52 15.89
N LEU A 299 -1.51 -4.97 16.49
CA LEU A 299 -1.40 -4.21 17.74
C LEU A 299 -1.04 -5.09 18.94
N LEU A 300 -1.19 -6.41 18.81
CA LEU A 300 -0.76 -7.38 19.82
C LEU A 300 0.48 -8.11 19.35
N LYS A 301 1.45 -8.30 20.23
CA LYS A 301 2.68 -9.04 19.93
C LYS A 301 2.40 -10.45 19.35
N ARG A 302 1.35 -11.11 19.81
CA ARG A 302 0.83 -12.39 19.31
C ARG A 302 -0.60 -12.16 18.81
N GLY A 303 -0.75 -11.28 17.82
CA GLY A 303 -2.01 -10.98 17.17
C GLY A 303 -1.95 -11.33 15.68
N VAL A 304 -3.07 -11.76 15.15
CA VAL A 304 -3.21 -12.16 13.74
C VAL A 304 -4.54 -11.65 13.20
N ALA A 305 -4.72 -11.65 11.87
CA ALA A 305 -6.06 -11.52 11.33
C ALA A 305 -6.61 -12.90 10.93
N PHE A 306 -7.92 -13.10 11.14
CA PHE A 306 -8.56 -14.40 10.97
C PHE A 306 -9.99 -14.23 10.46
N GLY A 307 -10.17 -14.31 9.13
CA GLY A 307 -11.45 -14.09 8.44
C GLY A 307 -11.89 -12.61 8.48
N ALA A 308 -13.07 -12.24 7.95
CA ALA A 308 -14.20 -13.14 7.64
C ALA A 308 -14.34 -13.57 6.17
N MET A 309 -13.50 -13.08 5.26
CA MET A 309 -13.61 -13.43 3.84
C MET A 309 -13.14 -14.86 3.60
N PHE A 310 -13.95 -15.64 2.88
CA PHE A 310 -13.59 -16.99 2.43
C PHE A 310 -12.88 -16.93 1.06
N PRO A 311 -12.10 -17.96 0.67
CA PRO A 311 -11.38 -17.96 -0.61
C PRO A 311 -12.28 -17.89 -1.86
N ASP A 312 -13.55 -18.26 -1.74
CA ASP A 312 -14.56 -18.22 -2.80
C ASP A 312 -15.41 -16.92 -2.79
N TYR A 313 -15.05 -15.95 -1.93
CA TYR A 313 -15.76 -14.69 -1.80
C TYR A 313 -15.46 -13.72 -2.95
N VAL A 314 -16.50 -13.00 -3.40
CA VAL A 314 -16.33 -11.89 -4.34
C VAL A 314 -15.93 -10.64 -3.55
N ASN A 315 -14.66 -10.30 -3.59
CA ASN A 315 -14.15 -9.14 -2.86
C ASN A 315 -14.65 -7.83 -3.49
N THR A 316 -15.55 -7.15 -2.78
CA THR A 316 -16.07 -5.82 -3.13
C THR A 316 -15.66 -4.74 -2.12
N MET A 317 -14.71 -5.04 -1.24
CA MET A 317 -14.20 -4.16 -0.20
C MET A 317 -13.70 -2.84 -0.78
N HIS A 318 -14.07 -1.73 -0.17
CA HIS A 318 -13.76 -0.36 -0.61
C HIS A 318 -14.33 0.03 -1.99
N GLN A 319 -15.33 -0.70 -2.50
CA GLN A 319 -15.99 -0.43 -3.78
C GLN A 319 -17.43 0.04 -3.60
N ALA A 320 -17.95 0.69 -4.65
CA ALA A 320 -19.37 1.03 -4.68
C ALA A 320 -20.23 -0.26 -4.66
N ASN A 321 -21.32 -0.24 -3.87
CA ASN A 321 -22.19 -1.39 -3.63
C ASN A 321 -21.50 -2.57 -2.94
N GLU A 322 -20.58 -2.30 -2.04
CA GLU A 322 -19.99 -3.31 -1.15
C GLU A 322 -21.08 -4.13 -0.46
N PHE A 323 -20.88 -5.44 -0.40
CA PHE A 323 -21.83 -6.36 0.22
C PHE A 323 -21.10 -7.51 0.93
N ALA A 324 -21.80 -8.16 1.87
CA ALA A 324 -21.38 -9.41 2.47
C ALA A 324 -22.50 -10.45 2.35
N ASP A 325 -22.13 -11.70 2.09
CA ASP A 325 -23.08 -12.81 2.09
C ASP A 325 -23.47 -13.19 3.52
N VAL A 326 -24.75 -13.32 3.78
CA VAL A 326 -25.26 -13.68 5.11
C VAL A 326 -24.86 -15.09 5.51
N GLU A 327 -24.81 -16.04 4.58
CA GLU A 327 -24.37 -17.41 4.85
C GLU A 327 -22.88 -17.43 5.25
N ASP A 328 -22.04 -16.60 4.64
CA ASP A 328 -20.65 -16.47 5.04
C ASP A 328 -20.48 -15.87 6.44
N LEU A 329 -21.36 -14.94 6.84
CA LEU A 329 -21.40 -14.45 8.20
C LEU A 329 -21.76 -15.55 9.21
N TYR A 330 -22.67 -16.47 8.89
CA TYR A 330 -22.98 -17.61 9.73
C TYR A 330 -21.83 -18.63 9.79
N ARG A 331 -21.21 -18.93 8.65
CA ARG A 331 -20.01 -19.79 8.56
C ARG A 331 -18.87 -19.20 9.42
N ALA A 332 -18.59 -17.92 9.29
CA ALA A 332 -17.57 -17.22 10.06
C ALA A 332 -17.90 -17.24 11.57
N ALA A 333 -19.16 -17.02 11.95
CA ALA A 333 -19.56 -17.06 13.37
C ALA A 333 -19.36 -18.45 13.99
N ALA A 334 -19.60 -19.53 13.24
CA ALA A 334 -19.34 -20.90 13.71
C ALA A 334 -17.84 -21.15 13.90
N ILE A 335 -17.01 -20.73 12.94
CA ILE A 335 -15.54 -20.81 13.03
C ILE A 335 -15.05 -20.05 14.26
N TYR A 336 -15.51 -18.80 14.45
CA TYR A 336 -15.11 -17.98 15.59
C TYR A 336 -15.56 -18.56 16.93
N ALA A 337 -16.74 -19.17 17.01
CA ALA A 337 -17.22 -19.80 18.25
C ALA A 337 -16.31 -20.96 18.67
N GLU A 338 -15.96 -21.85 17.75
CA GLU A 338 -15.04 -22.93 18.03
C GLU A 338 -13.61 -22.42 18.31
N ALA A 339 -13.09 -21.51 17.48
CA ALA A 339 -11.76 -20.95 17.66
C ALA A 339 -11.59 -20.26 19.00
N LEU A 340 -12.53 -19.40 19.38
CA LEU A 340 -12.52 -18.74 20.69
C LEU A 340 -12.57 -19.78 21.83
N TYR A 341 -13.45 -20.78 21.73
CA TYR A 341 -13.54 -21.80 22.75
C TYR A 341 -12.24 -22.61 22.91
N GLU A 342 -11.66 -23.08 21.81
CA GLU A 342 -10.37 -23.78 21.80
C GLU A 342 -9.23 -22.95 22.43
N LEU A 343 -9.24 -21.65 22.21
CA LEU A 343 -8.23 -20.72 22.74
C LEU A 343 -8.42 -20.42 24.24
N ILE A 344 -9.63 -20.53 24.78
CA ILE A 344 -9.95 -20.08 26.16
C ILE A 344 -10.38 -21.18 27.12
N LYS A 345 -10.61 -22.43 26.66
CA LYS A 345 -10.94 -23.57 27.49
C LYS A 345 -9.83 -24.00 28.44
#